data_856896e04fa467a3aeebceecc93895ca
#
_entry.id   856896e04fa467a3aeebceecc93895ca
#
_cell.length_a   1.000
_cell.length_b   1.000
_cell.length_c   1.000
_cell.angle_alpha   90.00
_cell.angle_beta   90.00
_cell.angle_gamma   90.00
#
_symmetry.space_group_name_H-M   'P 1'
#
loop_
_entity.id
_entity.type
_entity.pdbx_description
1 polymer ?
#
loop_
_entity_poly.entity_id
_entity_poly.type
_entity_poly.pdbx_seq_one_letter_code
_entity_poly.pdbx_strand_id
1 'polypeptide(L)'
;MTHIFMEKSGYTVVHEYKLDQFTVEYAYAPDTTQLELLFDPEEDYYQELVEKLADGTWEHFIARVRVLYDGREMASEYLGSVVHEDPAVWFEKDEDGSVGDMVDAGLDTARQEAVNMLERLKKDFLGVDTAT
;
A
#
# COMPACT_ATOMS: atom_id res chain seq x y z
N MET A 1 11.38 -12.25 4.44
CA MET A 1 11.88 -11.64 5.69
C MET A 1 11.07 -10.39 6.01
N THR A 2 10.63 -10.28 7.23
CA THR A 2 9.87 -9.11 7.64
C THR A 2 10.80 -8.01 8.13
N HIS A 3 10.64 -6.83 7.58
CA HIS A 3 11.35 -5.64 8.02
C HIS A 3 10.36 -4.70 8.69
N ILE A 4 10.73 -4.17 9.84
CA ILE A 4 9.93 -3.16 10.53
C ILE A 4 10.82 -1.94 10.70
N PHE A 5 10.61 -0.94 9.86
CA PHE A 5 11.32 0.33 9.98
C PHE A 5 10.45 1.46 9.47
N MET A 6 10.64 2.64 10.03
CA MET A 6 9.89 3.82 9.64
C MET A 6 10.65 4.60 8.58
N GLU A 7 9.99 4.87 7.46
CA GLU A 7 10.52 5.74 6.41
C GLU A 7 10.39 7.20 6.81
N LYS A 8 11.15 8.06 6.12
CA LYS A 8 11.04 9.50 6.30
C LYS A 8 9.64 10.03 6.01
N SER A 9 8.88 9.33 5.16
CA SER A 9 7.50 9.66 4.82
C SER A 9 6.48 9.34 5.92
N GLY A 10 6.92 8.71 7.03
CA GLY A 10 6.03 8.31 8.11
C GLY A 10 5.44 6.91 7.95
N TYR A 11 5.79 6.19 6.88
CA TYR A 11 5.34 4.81 6.69
C TYR A 11 6.29 3.83 7.37
N THR A 12 5.70 2.79 7.96
CA THR A 12 6.43 1.68 8.54
C THR A 12 6.30 0.48 7.61
N VAL A 13 7.42 -0.01 7.11
CA VAL A 13 7.45 -1.21 6.24
C VAL A 13 7.36 -2.44 7.13
N VAL A 14 6.39 -3.31 6.85
CA VAL A 14 6.16 -4.53 7.64
C VAL A 14 6.56 -5.81 6.92
N HIS A 15 6.64 -5.76 5.59
CA HIS A 15 6.99 -6.95 4.81
C HIS A 15 7.41 -6.54 3.40
N GLU A 16 8.35 -7.29 2.82
CA GLU A 16 8.69 -7.18 1.40
C GLU A 16 9.04 -8.56 0.86
N TYR A 17 8.74 -8.79 -0.42
CA TYR A 17 9.02 -10.06 -1.07
C TYR A 17 9.22 -9.85 -2.57
N LYS A 18 9.87 -10.83 -3.20
CA LYS A 18 10.06 -10.82 -4.64
C LYS A 18 8.88 -11.49 -5.34
N LEU A 19 8.41 -10.87 -6.42
CA LEU A 19 7.37 -11.42 -7.28
C LEU A 19 7.76 -11.09 -8.73
N ASP A 20 8.13 -12.10 -9.51
CA ASP A 20 8.75 -11.94 -10.83
C ASP A 20 10.02 -11.07 -10.71
N GLN A 21 10.14 -9.99 -11.49
CA GLN A 21 11.26 -9.06 -11.43
C GLN A 21 11.03 -7.93 -10.44
N PHE A 22 9.87 -7.91 -9.78
CA PHE A 22 9.51 -6.83 -8.87
C PHE A 22 9.78 -7.18 -7.42
N THR A 23 9.93 -6.15 -6.60
CA THR A 23 9.81 -6.26 -5.15
C THR A 23 8.46 -5.66 -4.77
N VAL A 24 7.68 -6.40 -3.99
CA VAL A 24 6.40 -5.92 -3.46
C VAL A 24 6.61 -5.61 -1.99
N GLU A 25 6.16 -4.44 -1.56
CA GLU A 25 6.39 -3.95 -0.21
C GLU A 25 5.06 -3.55 0.42
N TYR A 26 4.83 -4.02 1.65
CA TYR A 26 3.69 -3.64 2.47
C TYR A 26 4.12 -2.67 3.54
N ALA A 27 3.41 -1.56 3.66
CA ALA A 27 3.69 -0.54 4.66
C ALA A 27 2.40 0.09 5.15
N TYR A 28 2.46 0.74 6.30
CA TYR A 28 1.32 1.47 6.84
C TYR A 28 1.78 2.77 7.48
N ALA A 29 0.86 3.71 7.60
CA ALA A 29 1.07 4.96 8.32
C ALA A 29 -0.21 5.30 9.10
N PRO A 30 -0.11 6.05 10.19
CA PRO A 30 -1.30 6.49 10.91
C PRO A 30 -2.24 7.26 9.98
N ASP A 31 -3.54 6.93 10.06
CA ASP A 31 -4.57 7.68 9.34
C ASP A 31 -5.10 8.75 10.29
N THR A 32 -4.88 10.00 9.95
CA THR A 32 -5.26 11.13 10.78
C THR A 32 -6.62 11.71 10.42
N THR A 33 -7.34 11.08 9.50
CA THR A 33 -8.70 11.50 9.14
C THR A 33 -9.61 11.34 10.34
N GLN A 34 -10.45 12.34 10.59
CA GLN A 34 -11.38 12.31 11.72
C GLN A 34 -12.36 11.15 11.58
N LEU A 35 -12.54 10.40 12.67
CA LEU A 35 -13.37 9.19 12.66
C LEU A 35 -14.81 9.47 12.25
N GLU A 36 -15.39 10.58 12.68
CA GLU A 36 -16.76 10.96 12.36
C GLU A 36 -16.99 11.24 10.87
N LEU A 37 -15.91 11.45 10.10
CA LEU A 37 -16.00 11.59 8.64
C LEU A 37 -15.98 10.24 7.93
N LEU A 38 -15.53 9.19 8.62
CA LEU A 38 -15.33 7.86 8.05
C LEU A 38 -16.37 6.85 8.56
N PHE A 39 -16.86 7.06 9.77
CA PHE A 39 -17.76 6.14 10.46
C PHE A 39 -18.93 6.92 11.03
N ASP A 40 -20.10 6.30 11.11
CA ASP A 40 -21.30 6.93 11.65
C ASP A 40 -21.25 6.93 13.17
N PRO A 41 -21.17 8.14 13.82
CA PRO A 41 -21.13 8.22 15.28
C PRO A 41 -22.39 7.69 15.99
N GLU A 42 -23.49 7.55 15.26
CA GLU A 42 -24.75 7.05 15.84
C GLU A 42 -24.82 5.51 15.85
N GLU A 43 -23.92 4.84 15.13
CA GLU A 43 -23.88 3.39 15.15
C GLU A 43 -23.28 2.84 16.45
N ASP A 44 -23.79 1.72 16.91
CA ASP A 44 -23.38 1.13 18.20
C ASP A 44 -21.86 0.81 18.23
N TYR A 45 -21.31 0.40 17.11
CA TYR A 45 -19.88 0.06 17.05
C TYR A 45 -18.95 1.26 17.23
N TYR A 46 -19.45 2.48 16.99
CA TYR A 46 -18.60 3.68 17.03
C TYR A 46 -17.99 3.93 18.41
N GLN A 47 -18.76 3.70 19.47
CA GLN A 47 -18.27 3.87 20.83
C GLN A 47 -17.14 2.90 21.14
N GLU A 48 -17.28 1.65 20.74
CA GLU A 48 -16.22 0.65 20.88
C GLU A 48 -14.99 1.03 20.08
N LEU A 49 -15.19 1.49 18.84
CA LEU A 49 -14.09 1.94 17.96
C LEU A 49 -13.29 3.04 18.63
N VAL A 50 -13.96 4.07 19.15
CA VAL A 50 -13.30 5.21 19.83
C VAL A 50 -12.49 4.71 21.04
N GLU A 51 -13.10 3.86 21.87
CA GLU A 51 -12.45 3.33 23.07
C GLU A 51 -11.21 2.51 22.73
N LYS A 52 -11.31 1.61 21.73
CA LYS A 52 -10.22 0.74 21.33
C LYS A 52 -9.06 1.50 20.69
N LEU A 53 -9.36 2.56 19.93
CA LEU A 53 -8.33 3.42 19.38
C LEU A 53 -7.66 4.28 20.44
N ALA A 54 -8.44 4.77 21.41
CA ALA A 54 -7.90 5.59 22.49
C ALA A 54 -6.97 4.81 23.41
N ASP A 55 -7.27 3.53 23.68
CA ASP A 55 -6.46 2.70 24.57
C ASP A 55 -5.33 1.95 23.84
N GLY A 56 -5.22 2.10 22.51
CA GLY A 56 -4.17 1.48 21.73
C GLY A 56 -4.42 0.01 21.36
N THR A 57 -5.62 -0.53 21.68
CA THR A 57 -5.95 -1.91 21.30
C THR A 57 -6.07 -2.07 19.79
N TRP A 58 -6.64 -1.07 19.12
CA TRP A 58 -6.74 -0.99 17.66
C TRP A 58 -5.95 0.20 17.14
N GLU A 59 -5.48 0.08 15.90
CA GLU A 59 -4.83 1.18 15.19
C GLU A 59 -5.68 1.57 13.99
N HIS A 60 -5.71 2.86 13.69
CA HIS A 60 -6.36 3.43 12.53
C HIS A 60 -5.27 3.87 11.56
N PHE A 61 -5.20 3.22 10.39
CA PHE A 61 -4.06 3.41 9.52
C PHE A 61 -4.43 3.41 8.03
N ILE A 62 -3.48 3.92 7.24
CA ILE A 62 -3.48 3.83 5.78
C ILE A 62 -2.55 2.69 5.41
N ALA A 63 -3.06 1.74 4.63
CA ALA A 63 -2.24 0.68 4.07
C ALA A 63 -1.68 1.10 2.72
N ARG A 64 -0.43 0.75 2.44
CA ARG A 64 0.22 0.99 1.16
C ARG A 64 0.84 -0.30 0.65
N VAL A 65 0.58 -0.62 -0.62
CA VAL A 65 1.31 -1.63 -1.36
C VAL A 65 2.15 -0.91 -2.41
N ARG A 66 3.46 -1.13 -2.40
CA ARG A 66 4.37 -0.50 -3.34
C ARG A 66 5.05 -1.58 -4.16
N VAL A 67 5.14 -1.37 -5.47
CA VAL A 67 5.82 -2.27 -6.39
C VAL A 67 7.07 -1.57 -6.90
N LEU A 68 8.22 -2.20 -6.68
CA LEU A 68 9.52 -1.62 -7.03
C LEU A 68 10.24 -2.50 -8.05
N TYR A 69 11.00 -1.85 -8.91
CA TYR A 69 11.95 -2.52 -9.80
C TYR A 69 13.32 -1.90 -9.59
N ASP A 70 14.27 -2.74 -9.19
CA ASP A 70 15.66 -2.30 -8.93
C ASP A 70 15.71 -1.07 -7.99
N GLY A 71 14.92 -1.14 -6.92
CA GLY A 71 14.84 -0.08 -5.92
C GLY A 71 14.00 1.13 -6.33
N ARG A 72 13.48 1.16 -7.55
CA ARG A 72 12.67 2.26 -8.07
C ARG A 72 11.18 1.95 -7.94
N GLU A 73 10.42 2.87 -7.38
CA GLU A 73 8.97 2.72 -7.30
C GLU A 73 8.34 2.78 -8.68
N MET A 74 7.63 1.72 -9.03
CA MET A 74 6.91 1.60 -10.30
C MET A 74 5.40 1.82 -10.13
N ALA A 75 4.88 1.51 -8.95
CA ALA A 75 3.47 1.67 -8.64
C ALA A 75 3.27 1.73 -7.13
N SER A 76 2.21 2.41 -6.71
CA SER A 76 1.75 2.45 -5.32
C SER A 76 0.24 2.38 -5.28
N GLU A 77 -0.29 1.58 -4.37
CA GLU A 77 -1.72 1.48 -4.09
C GLU A 77 -1.95 1.78 -2.63
N TYR A 78 -3.03 2.51 -2.33
CA TYR A 78 -3.35 2.95 -0.97
C TYR A 78 -4.76 2.58 -0.59
N LEU A 79 -4.94 2.21 0.67
CA LEU A 79 -6.26 1.99 1.24
C LEU A 79 -6.30 2.68 2.60
N GLY A 80 -7.13 3.72 2.73
CA GLY A 80 -7.33 4.44 3.98
C GLY A 80 -8.39 3.81 4.85
N SER A 81 -8.53 4.35 6.04
CA SER A 81 -9.60 3.98 6.98
C SER A 81 -9.57 2.52 7.43
N VAL A 82 -8.37 1.93 7.49
CA VAL A 82 -8.23 0.58 8.02
C VAL A 82 -8.12 0.65 9.53
N VAL A 83 -8.88 -0.19 10.21
CA VAL A 83 -8.81 -0.34 11.66
C VAL A 83 -8.54 -1.80 11.97
N HIS A 84 -7.46 -2.06 12.70
CA HIS A 84 -7.08 -3.41 13.09
C HIS A 84 -6.18 -3.36 14.31
N GLU A 85 -6.15 -4.45 15.07
CA GLU A 85 -5.28 -4.53 16.24
C GLU A 85 -3.79 -4.58 15.88
N ASP A 86 -3.45 -5.13 14.72
CA ASP A 86 -2.06 -5.27 14.28
C ASP A 86 -1.97 -5.13 12.76
N PRO A 87 -1.37 -4.02 12.26
CA PRO A 87 -1.23 -3.80 10.82
C PRO A 87 -0.50 -4.90 10.08
N ALA A 88 0.57 -5.46 10.67
CA ALA A 88 1.32 -6.54 10.03
C ALA A 88 0.46 -7.80 9.84
N VAL A 89 -0.34 -8.12 10.83
CA VAL A 89 -1.28 -9.26 10.77
C VAL A 89 -2.39 -9.00 9.76
N TRP A 90 -2.87 -7.76 9.67
CA TRP A 90 -3.86 -7.38 8.68
C TRP A 90 -3.38 -7.66 7.25
N PHE A 91 -2.15 -7.28 6.93
CA PHE A 91 -1.55 -7.58 5.63
C PHE A 91 -1.38 -9.07 5.41
N GLU A 92 -0.89 -9.79 6.43
CA GLU A 92 -0.61 -11.22 6.33
C GLU A 92 -1.86 -12.04 6.09
N LYS A 93 -2.92 -11.77 6.83
CA LYS A 93 -4.17 -12.53 6.73
C LYS A 93 -4.99 -12.18 5.50
N ASP A 94 -5.01 -10.91 5.11
CA ASP A 94 -5.76 -10.44 3.95
C ASP A 94 -7.19 -10.99 3.91
N GLU A 95 -7.89 -10.89 5.04
CA GLU A 95 -9.18 -11.57 5.24
C GLU A 95 -10.25 -11.16 4.22
N ASP A 96 -10.27 -9.89 3.80
CA ASP A 96 -11.26 -9.39 2.85
C ASP A 96 -10.75 -9.33 1.40
N GLY A 97 -9.51 -9.75 1.16
CA GLY A 97 -8.92 -9.73 -0.16
C GLY A 97 -8.40 -8.36 -0.63
N SER A 98 -8.46 -7.34 0.23
CA SER A 98 -8.03 -5.98 -0.14
C SER A 98 -6.55 -5.92 -0.50
N VAL A 99 -5.69 -6.62 0.24
CA VAL A 99 -4.25 -6.62 -0.02
C VAL A 99 -3.95 -7.28 -1.37
N GLY A 100 -4.56 -8.42 -1.64
CA GLY A 100 -4.41 -9.10 -2.93
C GLY A 100 -4.84 -8.23 -4.09
N ASP A 101 -5.95 -7.52 -3.95
CA ASP A 101 -6.43 -6.58 -4.96
C ASP A 101 -5.44 -5.44 -5.19
N MET A 102 -4.87 -4.89 -4.13
CA MET A 102 -3.86 -3.83 -4.22
C MET A 102 -2.58 -4.34 -4.91
N VAL A 103 -2.16 -5.55 -4.62
CA VAL A 103 -1.00 -6.18 -5.29
C VAL A 103 -1.26 -6.34 -6.77
N ASP A 104 -2.42 -6.88 -7.14
CA ASP A 104 -2.77 -7.09 -8.55
C ASP A 104 -2.83 -5.77 -9.32
N ALA A 105 -3.46 -4.76 -8.75
CA ALA A 105 -3.54 -3.43 -9.36
C ALA A 105 -2.15 -2.80 -9.49
N GLY A 106 -1.34 -2.92 -8.46
CA GLY A 106 0.03 -2.39 -8.46
C GLY A 106 0.91 -3.08 -9.50
N LEU A 107 0.81 -4.40 -9.65
CA LEU A 107 1.56 -5.13 -10.66
C LEU A 107 1.15 -4.74 -12.07
N ASP A 108 -0.14 -4.57 -12.34
CA ASP A 108 -0.63 -4.14 -13.65
C ASP A 108 -0.07 -2.75 -13.99
N THR A 109 -0.13 -1.82 -13.04
CA THR A 109 0.40 -0.47 -13.21
C THR A 109 1.91 -0.51 -13.43
N ALA A 110 2.63 -1.31 -12.65
CA ALA A 110 4.09 -1.43 -12.76
C ALA A 110 4.52 -1.99 -14.12
N ARG A 111 3.81 -2.98 -14.63
CA ARG A 111 4.09 -3.55 -15.96
C ARG A 111 3.84 -2.53 -17.05
N GLN A 112 2.76 -1.78 -16.96
CA GLN A 112 2.46 -0.72 -17.94
C GLN A 112 3.52 0.39 -17.88
N GLU A 113 3.94 0.79 -16.69
CA GLU A 113 5.01 1.78 -16.53
C GLU A 113 6.32 1.29 -17.11
N ALA A 114 6.64 0.01 -16.97
CA ALA A 114 7.85 -0.57 -17.56
C ALA A 114 7.82 -0.49 -19.10
N VAL A 115 6.66 -0.78 -19.70
CA VAL A 115 6.48 -0.65 -21.15
C VAL A 115 6.65 0.80 -21.59
N ASN A 116 6.03 1.72 -20.89
CA ASN A 116 6.12 3.16 -21.21
C ASN A 116 7.55 3.67 -21.11
N MET A 117 8.30 3.23 -20.08
CA MET A 117 9.71 3.58 -19.94
C MET A 117 10.55 3.04 -21.09
N LEU A 118 10.32 1.80 -21.48
CA LEU A 118 11.05 1.18 -22.59
C LEU A 118 10.84 1.94 -23.88
N GLU A 119 9.60 2.32 -24.17
CA GLU A 119 9.27 3.10 -25.38
C GLU A 119 9.93 4.47 -25.36
N ARG A 120 9.93 5.16 -24.20
CA ARG A 120 10.61 6.45 -24.08
C ARG A 120 12.11 6.34 -24.28
N LEU A 121 12.73 5.32 -23.67
CA LEU A 121 14.17 5.10 -23.79
C LEU A 121 14.56 4.78 -25.24
N LYS A 122 13.77 3.94 -25.93
CA LYS A 122 14.01 3.64 -27.33
C LYS A 122 13.95 4.89 -28.20
N LYS A 123 12.94 5.71 -27.98
CA LYS A 123 12.75 6.94 -28.73
C LYS A 123 13.86 7.96 -28.46
N ASP A 124 14.19 8.18 -27.18
CA ASP A 124 15.14 9.21 -26.77
C ASP A 124 16.59 8.84 -27.08
N PHE A 125 16.97 7.58 -26.95
CA PHE A 125 18.35 7.16 -27.05
C PHE A 125 18.67 6.36 -28.30
N LEU A 126 17.70 5.69 -28.94
CA LEU A 126 17.91 4.87 -30.12
C LEU A 126 17.22 5.45 -31.37
N GLY A 127 16.40 6.48 -31.20
CA GLY A 127 15.65 7.06 -32.31
C GLY A 127 14.61 6.14 -32.90
N VAL A 128 14.19 5.11 -32.15
CA VAL A 128 13.18 4.15 -32.61
C VAL A 128 11.83 4.53 -32.04
N ASP A 129 10.87 4.75 -32.95
CA ASP A 129 9.49 5.00 -32.56
C ASP A 129 8.74 3.67 -32.62
N THR A 130 8.33 3.18 -31.45
CA THR A 130 7.59 1.92 -31.31
C THR A 130 6.08 2.12 -31.18
N ALA A 131 5.64 3.36 -31.13
CA ALA A 131 4.22 3.69 -31.07
C ALA A 131 3.62 3.62 -32.48
N THR A 132 2.92 2.58 -32.78
CA THR A 132 2.21 2.42 -34.05
C THR A 132 0.72 2.32 -33.83
#